data_7a352e555e6c6261b086724626afcf7c
#
_entry.id   7a352e555e6c6261b086724626afcf7c
#
_cell.length_a   1.000
_cell.length_b   1.000
_cell.length_c   1.000
_cell.angle_alpha   90.00
_cell.angle_beta   90.00
_cell.angle_gamma   90.00
#
_symmetry.space_group_name_H-M   'P 1'
#
loop_
_entity.id
_entity.type
_entity.pdbx_description
1 polymer ?
#
loop_
_entity_poly.entity_id
_entity_poly.type
_entity_poly.pdbx_seq_one_letter_code
_entity_poly.pdbx_strand_id
1 'polypeptide(L)'
;ITEYFSDTLAVVDVAAAAAGSAGAVDTIALGDAPQLTVQRRGELLFHDATICYQQWQSCASCHPEGRVDSLNWDLMNDGVGNPKNTKSMLLSHRTPPSMAAGVRMSAEEAVRSGISHVLFSQRPEDEAVAIDEYLKSLQPVPSPHLIDGRLSPAAERGRLLFHSDRIACHKCHPAPLYTDLKRHSVGTRSPYETEDRFDTPTLVEVWRTAPYLHDGRYTTVQELLAEGQHGLKGRLEGLSQQDI
;
A
#
# COMPACT_ATOMS: atom_id res chain seq x y z
N ILE A 1 -26.35 -7.61 7.97
CA ILE A 1 -24.99 -7.06 7.99
C ILE A 1 -24.16 -7.93 8.92
N THR A 2 -23.01 -8.43 8.46
CA THR A 2 -22.03 -9.13 9.32
C THR A 2 -21.15 -8.10 10.03
N GLU A 3 -21.00 -8.24 11.33
CA GLU A 3 -20.12 -7.40 12.15
C GLU A 3 -18.86 -8.21 12.45
N TYR A 4 -17.87 -8.04 11.60
CA TYR A 4 -16.68 -8.88 11.47
C TYR A 4 -15.80 -8.98 12.75
N PHE A 5 -15.78 -7.94 13.59
CA PHE A 5 -14.93 -7.93 14.78
C PHE A 5 -15.65 -8.36 16.07
N SER A 6 -16.97 -8.45 16.05
CA SER A 6 -17.79 -8.84 17.21
C SER A 6 -18.39 -10.23 17.08
N ASP A 7 -18.25 -10.89 15.92
CA ASP A 7 -18.91 -12.14 15.57
C ASP A 7 -20.43 -12.07 15.79
N THR A 8 -21.02 -10.98 15.29
CA THR A 8 -22.46 -10.74 15.36
C THR A 8 -23.08 -10.51 13.98
N LEU A 9 -24.38 -10.61 13.91
CA LEU A 9 -25.19 -10.18 12.77
C LEU A 9 -26.08 -9.02 13.20
N ALA A 10 -25.98 -7.90 12.52
CA ALA A 10 -26.95 -6.83 12.62
C ALA A 10 -28.10 -7.06 11.62
N VAL A 11 -29.30 -7.16 12.12
CA VAL A 11 -30.53 -7.22 11.34
C VAL A 11 -31.16 -5.84 11.38
N VAL A 12 -31.28 -5.21 10.22
CA VAL A 12 -31.80 -3.85 10.10
C VAL A 12 -33.20 -3.87 9.50
N ASP A 13 -34.20 -3.39 10.23
CA ASP A 13 -35.49 -3.02 9.66
C ASP A 13 -35.34 -1.71 8.88
N VAL A 14 -35.25 -1.82 7.57
CA VAL A 14 -34.99 -0.69 6.67
C VAL A 14 -36.12 0.35 6.72
N ALA A 15 -37.39 -0.09 6.91
CA ALA A 15 -38.53 0.82 6.97
C ALA A 15 -38.51 1.60 8.31
N ALA A 16 -38.27 0.92 9.41
CA ALA A 16 -38.13 1.53 10.71
C ALA A 16 -36.92 2.48 10.79
N ALA A 17 -35.77 2.08 10.22
CA ALA A 17 -34.57 2.91 10.13
C ALA A 17 -34.81 4.18 9.31
N ALA A 18 -35.47 4.08 8.16
CA ALA A 18 -35.83 5.21 7.32
C ALA A 18 -36.82 6.18 8.01
N ALA A 19 -37.65 5.67 8.92
CA ALA A 19 -38.54 6.47 9.75
C ALA A 19 -37.86 7.05 11.01
N GLY A 20 -36.55 6.80 11.23
CA GLY A 20 -35.81 7.28 12.41
C GLY A 20 -36.19 6.58 13.71
N SER A 21 -36.76 5.36 13.65
CA SER A 21 -37.18 4.61 14.83
C SER A 21 -35.98 4.10 15.63
N ALA A 22 -35.97 4.35 16.93
CA ALA A 22 -35.06 3.68 17.85
C ALA A 22 -35.41 2.18 17.89
N GLY A 23 -34.38 1.31 17.80
CA GLY A 23 -34.59 -0.16 17.77
C GLY A 23 -34.79 -0.73 16.37
N ALA A 24 -34.51 0.02 15.31
CA ALA A 24 -34.50 -0.48 13.94
C ALA A 24 -33.39 -1.52 13.67
N VAL A 25 -32.52 -1.79 14.63
CA VAL A 25 -31.40 -2.73 14.51
C VAL A 25 -31.45 -3.74 15.65
N ASP A 26 -31.55 -5.01 15.32
CA ASP A 26 -31.37 -6.13 16.24
C ASP A 26 -30.02 -6.77 16.00
N THR A 27 -29.32 -7.14 17.09
CA THR A 27 -28.02 -7.82 16.99
C THR A 27 -28.15 -9.28 17.44
N ILE A 28 -27.69 -10.20 16.60
CA ILE A 28 -27.68 -11.64 16.86
C ILE A 28 -26.23 -12.07 17.08
N ALA A 29 -25.92 -12.56 18.26
CA ALA A 29 -24.61 -13.15 18.53
C ALA A 29 -24.47 -14.51 17.81
N LEU A 30 -23.33 -14.72 17.15
CA LEU A 30 -23.01 -15.98 16.48
C LEU A 30 -22.25 -16.94 17.41
N GLY A 31 -21.81 -16.47 18.56
CA GLY A 31 -21.07 -17.22 19.58
C GLY A 31 -20.67 -16.30 20.73
N ASP A 32 -19.72 -16.77 21.54
CA ASP A 32 -19.13 -15.95 22.60
C ASP A 32 -18.31 -14.81 21.98
N ALA A 33 -18.23 -13.67 22.69
CA ALA A 33 -17.44 -12.54 22.24
C ALA A 33 -15.97 -12.95 22.01
N PRO A 34 -15.40 -12.70 20.81
CA PRO A 34 -14.07 -13.16 20.47
C PRO A 34 -13.00 -12.45 21.31
N GLN A 35 -12.01 -13.21 21.77
CA GLN A 35 -10.80 -12.65 22.32
C GLN A 35 -9.89 -12.23 21.18
N LEU A 36 -9.72 -10.94 20.98
CA LEU A 36 -8.90 -10.42 19.89
C LEU A 36 -7.41 -10.70 20.18
N THR A 37 -6.74 -11.36 19.25
CA THR A 37 -5.27 -11.39 19.23
C THR A 37 -4.71 -10.00 18.98
N VAL A 38 -3.42 -9.78 19.24
CA VAL A 38 -2.79 -8.47 18.96
C VAL A 38 -2.97 -8.08 17.48
N GLN A 39 -2.78 -9.03 16.55
CA GLN A 39 -2.97 -8.80 15.11
C GLN A 39 -4.42 -8.44 14.80
N ARG A 40 -5.38 -9.17 15.38
CA ARG A 40 -6.81 -8.90 15.14
C ARG A 40 -7.25 -7.56 15.73
N ARG A 41 -6.70 -7.19 16.89
CA ARG A 41 -6.90 -5.86 17.46
C ARG A 41 -6.28 -4.77 16.56
N GLY A 42 -5.10 -5.02 16.02
CA GLY A 42 -4.46 -4.11 15.07
C GLY A 42 -5.27 -3.93 13.78
N GLU A 43 -5.86 -5.02 13.27
CA GLU A 43 -6.77 -4.97 12.11
C GLU A 43 -8.01 -4.12 12.42
N LEU A 44 -8.63 -4.30 13.59
CA LEU A 44 -9.74 -3.47 14.04
C LEU A 44 -9.35 -1.99 14.05
N LEU A 45 -8.25 -1.64 14.72
CA LEU A 45 -7.77 -0.25 14.82
C LEU A 45 -7.42 0.34 13.45
N PHE A 46 -6.88 -0.45 12.56
CA PHE A 46 -6.54 -0.03 11.20
C PHE A 46 -7.78 0.38 10.38
N HIS A 47 -8.94 -0.25 10.64
CA HIS A 47 -10.20 0.03 9.97
C HIS A 47 -11.13 0.97 10.75
N ASP A 48 -10.79 1.30 11.99
CA ASP A 48 -11.64 2.08 12.89
C ASP A 48 -11.41 3.58 12.70
N ALA A 49 -12.42 4.27 12.14
CA ALA A 49 -12.39 5.72 12.02
C ALA A 49 -12.53 6.46 13.37
N THR A 50 -12.97 5.78 14.44
CA THR A 50 -13.13 6.42 15.76
C THR A 50 -11.80 6.83 16.39
N ILE A 51 -10.68 6.28 15.94
CA ILE A 51 -9.34 6.69 16.35
C ILE A 51 -8.86 7.97 15.66
N CYS A 52 -9.55 8.45 14.62
CA CYS A 52 -9.25 9.69 13.92
C CYS A 52 -9.97 10.88 14.55
N TYR A 53 -9.35 12.05 14.52
CA TYR A 53 -10.02 13.30 14.86
C TYR A 53 -11.28 13.49 14.01
N GLN A 54 -12.42 13.76 14.63
CA GLN A 54 -13.75 13.85 14.01
C GLN A 54 -14.21 12.59 13.26
N GLN A 55 -13.53 11.47 13.39
CA GLN A 55 -13.97 10.15 12.90
C GLN A 55 -14.22 10.08 11.36
N TRP A 56 -13.56 10.90 10.58
CA TRP A 56 -13.84 11.01 9.14
C TRP A 56 -13.06 10.02 8.26
N GLN A 57 -12.00 9.42 8.78
CA GLN A 57 -11.20 8.42 8.05
C GLN A 57 -10.51 7.43 8.99
N SER A 58 -10.08 6.31 8.45
CA SER A 58 -9.19 5.34 9.07
C SER A 58 -7.95 5.12 8.22
N CYS A 59 -6.98 4.33 8.68
CA CYS A 59 -5.85 3.93 7.85
C CYS A 59 -6.32 3.23 6.56
N ALA A 60 -7.35 2.37 6.68
CA ALA A 60 -7.94 1.65 5.56
C ALA A 60 -8.62 2.55 4.54
N SER A 61 -8.91 3.82 4.85
CA SER A 61 -9.49 4.76 3.88
C SER A 61 -8.53 5.06 2.72
N CYS A 62 -7.22 5.19 3.00
CA CYS A 62 -6.18 5.36 2.00
C CYS A 62 -5.47 4.05 1.67
N HIS A 63 -5.45 3.10 2.62
CA HIS A 63 -4.77 1.82 2.48
C HIS A 63 -5.74 0.63 2.60
N PRO A 64 -6.72 0.48 1.68
CA PRO A 64 -7.67 -0.63 1.74
C PRO A 64 -6.91 -1.97 1.78
N GLU A 65 -7.25 -2.83 2.75
CA GLU A 65 -6.57 -4.11 3.00
C GLU A 65 -5.03 -3.98 3.17
N GLY A 66 -4.55 -2.82 3.64
CA GLY A 66 -3.13 -2.52 3.73
C GLY A 66 -2.42 -2.33 2.37
N ARG A 67 -3.17 -1.99 1.31
CA ARG A 67 -2.63 -1.75 -0.05
C ARG A 67 -2.77 -0.28 -0.44
N VAL A 68 -3.36 0.01 -1.58
CA VAL A 68 -3.44 1.36 -2.15
C VAL A 68 -4.87 1.70 -2.56
N ASP A 69 -5.23 2.98 -2.42
CA ASP A 69 -6.48 3.55 -2.95
C ASP A 69 -6.32 4.10 -4.38
N SER A 70 -5.12 4.03 -4.95
CA SER A 70 -4.77 4.55 -6.28
C SER A 70 -4.90 6.08 -6.40
N LEU A 71 -4.84 6.81 -5.28
CA LEU A 71 -4.93 8.25 -5.24
C LEU A 71 -3.61 8.91 -4.80
N ASN A 72 -3.49 10.18 -5.07
CA ASN A 72 -2.39 11.01 -4.62
C ASN A 72 -2.85 11.92 -3.46
N TRP A 73 -2.04 11.95 -2.41
CA TRP A 73 -2.28 12.75 -1.22
C TRP A 73 -1.09 13.65 -0.92
N ASP A 74 -1.35 14.92 -0.65
CA ASP A 74 -0.35 15.85 -0.13
C ASP A 74 -0.41 15.82 1.40
N LEU A 75 0.45 15.00 2.00
CA LEU A 75 0.53 14.86 3.47
C LEU A 75 1.54 15.83 4.07
N MET A 76 2.09 16.74 3.29
CA MET A 76 3.00 17.81 3.70
C MET A 76 4.28 17.33 4.42
N ASN A 77 4.64 16.06 4.30
CA ASN A 77 5.83 15.50 4.95
C ASN A 77 7.13 15.78 4.18
N ASP A 78 7.03 16.34 2.99
CA ASP A 78 8.14 16.78 2.10
C ASP A 78 7.87 18.14 1.46
N GLY A 79 6.95 18.93 2.03
CA GLY A 79 6.56 20.27 1.59
C GLY A 79 5.14 20.36 1.08
N VAL A 80 4.70 21.55 0.74
CA VAL A 80 3.35 21.86 0.25
C VAL A 80 3.27 21.73 -1.27
N GLY A 81 2.15 21.24 -1.79
CA GLY A 81 1.90 21.15 -3.23
C GLY A 81 2.64 20.02 -3.91
N ASN A 82 2.97 18.98 -3.17
CA ASN A 82 3.78 17.86 -3.61
C ASN A 82 3.09 16.51 -3.31
N PRO A 83 1.93 16.24 -3.90
CA PRO A 83 1.16 15.04 -3.63
C PRO A 83 1.93 13.78 -4.04
N LYS A 84 1.82 12.74 -3.21
CA LYS A 84 2.42 11.43 -3.41
C LYS A 84 1.35 10.38 -3.60
N ASN A 85 1.65 9.44 -4.50
CA ASN A 85 0.85 8.25 -4.69
C ASN A 85 0.87 7.39 -3.42
N THR A 86 -0.29 6.88 -3.03
CA THR A 86 -0.42 5.98 -1.88
C THR A 86 0.47 4.75 -2.07
N LYS A 87 1.35 4.49 -1.12
CA LYS A 87 2.21 3.29 -1.11
C LYS A 87 1.51 2.11 -0.46
N SER A 88 1.66 0.91 -1.02
CA SER A 88 1.23 -0.31 -0.34
C SER A 88 1.98 -0.49 0.98
N MET A 89 1.26 -0.90 2.02
CA MET A 89 1.85 -1.25 3.33
C MET A 89 2.26 -2.72 3.42
N LEU A 90 1.97 -3.53 2.37
CA LEU A 90 2.44 -4.91 2.30
C LEU A 90 3.97 -4.93 2.40
N LEU A 91 4.48 -5.75 3.32
CA LEU A 91 5.91 -5.88 3.59
C LEU A 91 6.61 -4.61 4.12
N SER A 92 5.88 -3.54 4.46
CA SER A 92 6.48 -2.25 4.89
C SER A 92 7.49 -2.40 6.03
N HIS A 93 7.25 -3.31 6.99
CA HIS A 93 8.16 -3.60 8.10
C HIS A 93 9.44 -4.36 7.69
N ARG A 94 9.52 -4.80 6.44
CA ARG A 94 10.67 -5.50 5.87
C ARG A 94 11.38 -4.71 4.79
N THR A 95 10.82 -3.56 4.41
CA THR A 95 11.30 -2.74 3.29
C THR A 95 11.49 -1.26 3.71
N PRO A 96 12.33 -0.98 4.75
CA PRO A 96 12.70 0.38 5.07
C PRO A 96 13.60 1.00 3.97
N PRO A 97 13.61 2.35 3.82
CA PRO A 97 12.84 3.36 4.56
C PRO A 97 11.38 3.43 4.07
N SER A 98 10.53 4.07 4.88
CA SER A 98 9.13 4.26 4.55
C SER A 98 8.85 5.62 3.92
N MET A 99 7.71 5.77 3.25
CA MET A 99 7.26 6.89 2.41
C MET A 99 8.01 6.94 1.08
N ALA A 100 7.45 7.66 0.09
CA ALA A 100 8.03 7.72 -1.25
C ALA A 100 9.42 8.36 -1.27
N ALA A 101 9.63 9.40 -0.48
CA ALA A 101 10.94 10.06 -0.34
C ALA A 101 11.83 9.44 0.76
N GLY A 102 11.40 8.33 1.39
CA GLY A 102 12.16 7.66 2.45
C GLY A 102 12.37 8.53 3.70
N VAL A 103 11.38 9.37 4.04
CA VAL A 103 11.47 10.35 5.13
C VAL A 103 11.21 9.75 6.52
N ARG A 104 10.88 8.48 6.60
CA ARG A 104 10.75 7.70 7.84
C ARG A 104 11.66 6.50 7.78
N MET A 105 12.42 6.27 8.84
CA MET A 105 13.45 5.22 8.84
C MET A 105 12.88 3.81 8.99
N SER A 106 11.64 3.69 9.49
CA SER A 106 10.97 2.41 9.63
C SER A 106 9.46 2.51 9.41
N ALA A 107 8.79 1.37 9.26
CA ALA A 107 7.33 1.32 9.17
C ALA A 107 6.68 1.67 10.51
N GLU A 108 7.30 1.29 11.63
CA GLU A 108 6.83 1.66 12.96
C GLU A 108 6.79 3.19 13.13
N GLU A 109 7.84 3.89 12.70
CA GLU A 109 7.87 5.36 12.69
C GLU A 109 6.77 5.91 11.78
N ALA A 110 6.55 5.31 10.61
CA ALA A 110 5.50 5.74 9.69
C ALA A 110 4.09 5.54 10.26
N VAL A 111 3.82 4.45 10.97
CA VAL A 111 2.53 4.19 11.64
C VAL A 111 2.25 5.27 12.69
N ARG A 112 3.20 5.56 13.59
CA ARG A 112 3.03 6.60 14.63
C ARG A 112 2.86 7.99 14.00
N SER A 113 3.60 8.26 12.94
CA SER A 113 3.46 9.49 12.16
C SER A 113 2.08 9.60 11.50
N GLY A 114 1.55 8.50 10.96
CA GLY A 114 0.20 8.44 10.39
C GLY A 114 -0.87 8.74 11.45
N ILE A 115 -0.76 8.14 12.65
CA ILE A 115 -1.67 8.41 13.76
C ILE A 115 -1.64 9.91 14.15
N SER A 116 -0.45 10.48 14.29
CA SER A 116 -0.28 11.86 14.77
C SER A 116 -0.62 12.92 13.71
N HIS A 117 -0.22 12.71 12.46
CA HIS A 117 -0.24 13.76 11.43
C HIS A 117 -1.27 13.54 10.32
N VAL A 118 -1.82 12.32 10.18
CA VAL A 118 -2.87 12.02 9.19
C VAL A 118 -4.22 11.83 9.88
N LEU A 119 -4.24 11.06 10.98
CA LEU A 119 -5.44 10.90 11.80
C LEU A 119 -5.63 12.03 12.82
N PHE A 120 -4.65 12.92 12.98
CA PHE A 120 -4.64 14.03 13.95
C PHE A 120 -5.04 13.57 15.35
N SER A 121 -4.48 12.47 15.81
CA SER A 121 -4.83 11.80 17.05
C SER A 121 -3.56 11.41 17.83
N GLN A 122 -3.72 11.22 19.14
CA GLN A 122 -2.70 10.61 19.99
C GLN A 122 -3.29 9.34 20.57
N ARG A 123 -2.63 8.22 20.35
CA ARG A 123 -3.08 6.91 20.81
C ARG A 123 -2.05 6.27 21.72
N PRO A 124 -2.48 5.39 22.65
CA PRO A 124 -1.56 4.57 23.43
C PRO A 124 -0.61 3.76 22.54
N GLU A 125 0.62 3.58 22.99
CA GLU A 125 1.66 2.88 22.19
C GLU A 125 1.29 1.41 21.87
N ASP A 126 0.56 0.75 22.76
CA ASP A 126 0.08 -0.63 22.54
C ASP A 126 -0.90 -0.75 21.36
N GLU A 127 -1.62 0.32 21.03
CA GLU A 127 -2.47 0.38 19.83
C GLU A 127 -1.65 0.52 18.56
N ALA A 128 -0.62 1.37 18.56
CA ALA A 128 0.31 1.48 17.44
C ALA A 128 1.07 0.17 17.20
N VAL A 129 1.51 -0.50 18.28
CA VAL A 129 2.12 -1.84 18.22
C VAL A 129 1.13 -2.87 17.65
N ALA A 130 -0.13 -2.83 18.03
CA ALA A 130 -1.13 -3.73 17.47
C ALA A 130 -1.30 -3.53 15.95
N ILE A 131 -1.34 -2.27 15.49
CA ILE A 131 -1.37 -1.95 14.05
C ILE A 131 -0.11 -2.49 13.34
N ASP A 132 1.07 -2.33 13.93
CA ASP A 132 2.30 -2.90 13.38
C ASP A 132 2.19 -4.43 13.22
N GLU A 133 1.68 -5.14 14.22
CA GLU A 133 1.51 -6.59 14.18
C GLU A 133 0.49 -7.04 13.12
N TYR A 134 -0.58 -6.27 12.91
CA TYR A 134 -1.48 -6.49 11.79
C TYR A 134 -0.76 -6.33 10.46
N LEU A 135 -0.03 -5.24 10.24
CA LEU A 135 0.69 -5.00 9.00
C LEU A 135 1.78 -6.05 8.73
N LYS A 136 2.46 -6.53 9.76
CA LYS A 136 3.42 -7.64 9.67
C LYS A 136 2.76 -8.97 9.30
N SER A 137 1.48 -9.15 9.64
CA SER A 137 0.72 -10.37 9.33
C SER A 137 0.23 -10.44 7.88
N LEU A 138 0.24 -9.32 7.15
CA LEU A 138 -0.21 -9.28 5.76
C LEU A 138 0.62 -10.21 4.87
N GLN A 139 -0.07 -11.04 4.10
CA GLN A 139 0.57 -11.97 3.18
C GLN A 139 0.38 -11.54 1.73
N PRO A 140 1.39 -11.72 0.87
CA PRO A 140 1.23 -11.53 -0.56
C PRO A 140 0.21 -12.51 -1.14
N VAL A 141 -0.56 -12.05 -2.12
CA VAL A 141 -1.43 -12.91 -2.91
C VAL A 141 -0.78 -13.21 -4.27
N PRO A 142 -0.98 -14.42 -4.81
CA PRO A 142 -0.46 -14.78 -6.12
C PRO A 142 -0.97 -13.83 -7.21
N SER A 143 -0.13 -13.53 -8.20
CA SER A 143 -0.53 -12.74 -9.36
C SER A 143 -1.65 -13.46 -10.14
N PRO A 144 -2.73 -12.76 -10.55
CA PRO A 144 -3.77 -13.32 -11.39
C PRO A 144 -3.30 -13.63 -12.82
N HIS A 145 -2.10 -13.16 -13.16
CA HIS A 145 -1.49 -13.39 -14.49
C HIS A 145 -0.68 -14.68 -14.58
N LEU A 146 -0.64 -15.47 -13.51
CA LEU A 146 -0.06 -16.81 -13.56
C LEU A 146 -1.00 -17.77 -14.32
N ILE A 147 -0.42 -18.64 -15.14
CA ILE A 147 -1.10 -19.74 -15.84
C ILE A 147 -0.79 -21.02 -15.07
N ASP A 148 -1.79 -21.62 -14.44
CA ASP A 148 -1.63 -22.82 -13.60
C ASP A 148 -0.50 -22.67 -12.56
N GLY A 149 -0.44 -21.49 -11.93
CA GLY A 149 0.56 -21.16 -10.90
C GLY A 149 1.98 -20.90 -11.45
N ARG A 150 2.16 -20.78 -12.77
CA ARG A 150 3.45 -20.59 -13.45
C ARG A 150 3.47 -19.32 -14.28
N LEU A 151 4.66 -18.82 -14.57
CA LEU A 151 4.83 -17.72 -15.50
C LEU A 151 4.41 -18.13 -16.92
N SER A 152 3.75 -17.22 -17.64
CA SER A 152 3.51 -17.37 -19.07
C SER A 152 4.85 -17.34 -19.83
N PRO A 153 4.93 -17.86 -21.08
CA PRO A 153 6.13 -17.75 -21.90
C PRO A 153 6.63 -16.30 -22.09
N ALA A 154 5.71 -15.33 -22.16
CA ALA A 154 6.07 -13.92 -22.23
C ALA A 154 6.67 -13.43 -20.90
N ALA A 155 6.05 -13.75 -19.76
CA ALA A 155 6.56 -13.39 -18.44
C ALA A 155 7.92 -14.06 -18.15
N GLU A 156 8.16 -15.27 -18.65
CA GLU A 156 9.46 -15.92 -18.53
C GLU A 156 10.55 -15.19 -19.33
N ARG A 157 10.26 -14.71 -20.53
CA ARG A 157 11.18 -13.82 -21.27
C ARG A 157 11.44 -12.52 -20.51
N GLY A 158 10.37 -11.90 -19.98
CA GLY A 158 10.50 -10.72 -19.13
C GLY A 158 11.37 -10.96 -17.90
N ARG A 159 11.26 -12.13 -17.26
CA ARG A 159 12.11 -12.53 -16.13
C ARG A 159 13.60 -12.58 -16.54
N LEU A 160 13.90 -13.13 -17.71
CA LEU A 160 15.28 -13.16 -18.22
C LEU A 160 15.81 -11.76 -18.51
N LEU A 161 15.00 -10.89 -19.09
CA LEU A 161 15.37 -9.48 -19.34
C LEU A 161 15.59 -8.74 -18.02
N PHE A 162 14.70 -8.89 -17.04
CA PHE A 162 14.78 -8.28 -15.71
C PHE A 162 16.13 -8.60 -15.03
N HIS A 163 16.62 -9.82 -15.16
CA HIS A 163 17.88 -10.29 -14.58
C HIS A 163 19.10 -10.10 -15.49
N SER A 164 18.93 -9.65 -16.73
CA SER A 164 20.05 -9.42 -17.63
C SER A 164 20.90 -8.22 -17.21
N ASP A 165 22.21 -8.25 -17.43
CA ASP A 165 23.07 -7.09 -17.17
C ASP A 165 22.76 -5.88 -18.05
N ARG A 166 22.17 -6.13 -19.21
CA ARG A 166 21.76 -5.10 -20.16
C ARG A 166 20.63 -4.23 -19.60
N ILE A 167 19.55 -4.86 -19.11
CA ILE A 167 18.36 -4.15 -18.56
C ILE A 167 18.57 -3.84 -17.10
N ALA A 168 19.10 -4.78 -16.33
CA ALA A 168 19.59 -4.61 -14.96
C ALA A 168 18.55 -4.12 -13.92
N CYS A 169 17.25 -4.44 -14.10
CA CYS A 169 16.21 -4.10 -13.12
C CYS A 169 16.52 -4.69 -11.75
N HIS A 170 17.06 -5.92 -11.72
CA HIS A 170 17.44 -6.64 -10.50
C HIS A 170 18.49 -5.92 -9.65
N LYS A 171 19.20 -4.91 -10.18
CA LYS A 171 20.22 -4.16 -9.41
C LYS A 171 19.58 -3.22 -8.38
N CYS A 172 18.43 -2.65 -8.70
CA CYS A 172 17.62 -1.87 -7.76
C CYS A 172 16.50 -2.72 -7.14
N HIS A 173 16.03 -3.74 -7.85
CA HIS A 173 14.94 -4.62 -7.42
C HIS A 173 15.40 -6.08 -7.24
N PRO A 174 16.35 -6.38 -6.33
CA PRO A 174 16.81 -7.75 -6.09
C PRO A 174 15.75 -8.59 -5.36
N ALA A 175 15.64 -9.88 -5.74
CA ALA A 175 14.84 -10.85 -4.99
C ALA A 175 15.41 -11.03 -3.55
N PRO A 176 14.62 -11.47 -2.57
CA PRO A 176 13.21 -11.90 -2.68
C PRO A 176 12.20 -10.77 -2.50
N LEU A 177 12.59 -9.61 -2.01
CA LEU A 177 11.69 -8.48 -1.74
C LEU A 177 11.58 -7.52 -2.94
N TYR A 178 12.39 -7.71 -3.97
CA TYR A 178 12.43 -6.85 -5.16
C TYR A 178 12.59 -5.36 -4.82
N THR A 179 13.46 -5.08 -3.87
CA THR A 179 13.96 -3.75 -3.48
C THR A 179 15.35 -3.89 -2.89
N ASP A 180 16.22 -2.93 -3.14
CA ASP A 180 17.56 -2.84 -2.55
C ASP A 180 17.58 -2.00 -1.25
N LEU A 181 16.40 -1.57 -0.78
CA LEU A 181 16.22 -0.76 0.44
C LEU A 181 16.98 0.57 0.38
N LYS A 182 17.17 1.12 -0.80
CA LYS A 182 17.90 2.36 -1.03
C LYS A 182 17.03 3.38 -1.75
N ARG A 183 17.52 4.61 -1.76
CA ARG A 183 16.91 5.72 -2.48
C ARG A 183 17.71 6.01 -3.74
N HIS A 184 17.04 6.13 -4.88
CA HIS A 184 17.66 6.42 -6.17
C HIS A 184 17.04 7.64 -6.85
N SER A 185 17.87 8.38 -7.59
CA SER A 185 17.39 9.35 -8.56
C SER A 185 17.02 8.60 -9.85
N VAL A 186 15.77 8.70 -10.22
CA VAL A 186 15.22 8.05 -11.43
C VAL A 186 14.74 9.07 -12.47
N GLY A 187 15.11 10.35 -12.27
CA GLY A 187 14.81 11.43 -13.21
C GLY A 187 13.35 11.87 -13.23
N THR A 188 12.61 11.62 -12.15
CA THR A 188 11.16 11.88 -12.05
C THR A 188 10.80 13.00 -11.08
N ARG A 189 11.80 13.70 -10.55
CA ARG A 189 11.61 14.83 -9.63
C ARG A 189 10.64 15.87 -10.22
N SER A 190 9.65 16.28 -9.43
CA SER A 190 8.80 17.41 -9.74
C SER A 190 9.47 18.74 -9.37
N PRO A 191 9.01 19.89 -9.90
CA PRO A 191 9.55 21.19 -9.53
C PRO A 191 9.40 21.54 -8.05
N TYR A 192 8.45 20.91 -7.35
CA TYR A 192 8.16 21.17 -5.94
C TYR A 192 8.93 20.29 -4.96
N GLU A 193 9.61 19.25 -5.46
CA GLU A 193 10.38 18.35 -4.61
C GLU A 193 11.76 18.92 -4.30
N THR A 194 12.14 18.86 -3.04
CA THR A 194 13.44 19.33 -2.56
C THR A 194 14.57 18.39 -2.94
N GLU A 195 14.26 17.08 -3.05
CA GLU A 195 15.21 16.03 -3.41
C GLU A 195 14.77 15.29 -4.69
N ASP A 196 15.70 14.63 -5.34
CA ASP A 196 15.49 13.85 -6.55
C ASP A 196 15.57 12.33 -6.32
N ARG A 197 15.73 11.91 -5.06
CA ARG A 197 15.95 10.50 -4.68
C ARG A 197 14.73 9.95 -3.97
N PHE A 198 14.22 8.86 -4.53
CA PHE A 198 13.04 8.16 -4.02
C PHE A 198 13.39 6.75 -3.55
N ASP A 199 12.67 6.28 -2.55
CA ASP A 199 12.77 4.91 -2.07
C ASP A 199 12.45 3.92 -3.20
N THR A 200 13.23 2.85 -3.27
CA THR A 200 12.97 1.74 -4.19
C THR A 200 11.85 0.87 -3.62
N PRO A 201 10.62 0.95 -4.13
CA PRO A 201 9.52 0.16 -3.60
C PRO A 201 9.71 -1.32 -3.90
N THR A 202 9.15 -2.19 -3.05
CA THR A 202 9.00 -3.59 -3.40
C THR A 202 8.13 -3.75 -4.67
N LEU A 203 8.48 -4.71 -5.54
CA LEU A 203 7.64 -5.06 -6.68
C LEU A 203 6.70 -6.24 -6.38
N VAL A 204 6.67 -6.71 -5.13
CA VAL A 204 5.68 -7.73 -4.71
C VAL A 204 4.29 -7.14 -4.83
N GLU A 205 3.41 -7.84 -5.54
CA GLU A 205 2.05 -7.38 -5.90
C GLU A 205 2.03 -6.10 -6.77
N VAL A 206 3.09 -5.77 -7.51
CA VAL A 206 3.13 -4.57 -8.35
C VAL A 206 1.96 -4.49 -9.35
N TRP A 207 1.38 -5.61 -9.73
CA TRP A 207 0.22 -5.70 -10.64
C TRP A 207 -1.05 -5.02 -10.14
N ARG A 208 -1.15 -4.72 -8.83
CA ARG A 208 -2.34 -4.09 -8.22
C ARG A 208 -2.02 -2.77 -7.49
N THR A 209 -0.87 -2.19 -7.71
CA THR A 209 -0.45 -0.95 -7.04
C THR A 209 -0.40 0.26 -7.98
N ALA A 210 -1.10 0.20 -9.12
CA ALA A 210 -1.26 1.35 -9.99
C ALA A 210 -1.95 2.53 -9.25
N PRO A 211 -1.66 3.78 -9.63
CA PRO A 211 -0.68 4.23 -10.61
C PRO A 211 0.76 4.16 -10.09
N TYR A 212 1.75 4.30 -10.99
CA TYR A 212 3.15 4.02 -10.67
C TYR A 212 3.99 5.29 -10.54
N LEU A 213 5.13 5.12 -9.86
CA LEU A 213 6.05 6.13 -9.34
C LEU A 213 5.47 6.89 -8.13
N HIS A 214 6.32 7.73 -7.53
CA HIS A 214 6.00 8.47 -6.30
C HIS A 214 4.83 9.47 -6.48
N ASP A 215 4.55 9.89 -7.68
CA ASP A 215 3.49 10.84 -8.04
C ASP A 215 2.37 10.23 -8.92
N GLY A 216 2.41 8.92 -9.15
CA GLY A 216 1.36 8.22 -9.89
C GLY A 216 1.22 8.61 -11.36
N ARG A 217 2.28 9.11 -12.00
CA ARG A 217 2.21 9.67 -13.36
C ARG A 217 1.97 8.62 -14.46
N TYR A 218 2.14 7.34 -14.20
CA TYR A 218 1.88 6.26 -15.16
C TYR A 218 0.81 5.32 -14.64
N THR A 219 -0.18 5.03 -15.46
CA THR A 219 -1.33 4.19 -15.07
C THR A 219 -1.05 2.70 -15.27
N THR A 220 -0.08 2.34 -16.11
CA THR A 220 0.32 0.96 -16.35
C THR A 220 1.82 0.78 -16.26
N VAL A 221 2.27 -0.44 -15.96
CA VAL A 221 3.70 -0.79 -16.01
C VAL A 221 4.24 -0.65 -17.43
N GLN A 222 3.42 -0.93 -18.44
CA GLN A 222 3.80 -0.77 -19.84
C GLN A 222 4.11 0.70 -20.18
N GLU A 223 3.26 1.64 -19.78
CA GLU A 223 3.53 3.09 -19.94
C GLU A 223 4.81 3.49 -19.20
N LEU A 224 4.98 3.04 -17.96
CA LEU A 224 6.17 3.31 -17.17
C LEU A 224 7.45 2.86 -17.88
N LEU A 225 7.44 1.71 -18.52
CA LEU A 225 8.61 1.17 -19.21
C LEU A 225 8.79 1.75 -20.61
N ALA A 226 7.72 1.88 -21.40
CA ALA A 226 7.80 2.32 -22.80
C ALA A 226 8.00 3.84 -22.91
N GLU A 227 7.19 4.62 -22.20
CA GLU A 227 7.21 6.08 -22.26
C GLU A 227 8.11 6.68 -21.18
N GLY A 228 7.98 6.21 -19.95
CA GLY A 228 8.77 6.67 -18.80
C GLY A 228 10.21 6.20 -18.84
N GLN A 229 10.51 5.14 -19.59
CA GLN A 229 11.84 4.56 -19.71
C GLN A 229 12.51 4.33 -18.33
N HIS A 230 11.72 3.96 -17.33
CA HIS A 230 12.18 3.78 -15.95
C HIS A 230 13.34 2.78 -15.87
N GLY A 231 14.52 3.28 -15.50
CA GLY A 231 15.75 2.47 -15.49
C GLY A 231 16.25 2.02 -16.87
N LEU A 232 15.56 2.39 -17.96
CA LEU A 232 15.81 1.89 -19.32
C LEU A 232 16.44 2.94 -20.25
N LYS A 233 16.68 4.15 -19.79
CA LYS A 233 17.22 5.24 -20.62
C LYS A 233 18.53 4.79 -21.29
N GLY A 234 18.53 4.75 -22.63
CA GLY A 234 19.64 4.27 -23.44
C GLY A 234 19.82 2.73 -23.47
N ARG A 235 18.85 1.95 -22.96
CA ARG A 235 18.93 0.47 -22.92
C ARG A 235 17.85 -0.23 -23.77
N LEU A 236 16.93 0.54 -24.37
CA LEU A 236 15.80 0.00 -25.15
C LEU A 236 16.20 -0.45 -26.56
N GLU A 237 17.38 -0.07 -27.05
CA GLU A 237 17.82 -0.43 -28.40
C GLU A 237 17.81 -1.95 -28.60
N GLY A 238 17.04 -2.41 -29.62
CA GLY A 238 16.90 -3.83 -29.94
C GLY A 238 15.96 -4.63 -29.03
N LEU A 239 15.16 -3.98 -28.15
CA LEU A 239 13.97 -4.60 -27.57
C LEU A 239 12.79 -4.41 -28.50
N SER A 240 11.98 -5.45 -28.67
CA SER A 240 10.70 -5.35 -29.37
C SER A 240 9.61 -4.80 -28.43
N GLN A 241 8.49 -4.33 -29.00
CA GLN A 241 7.31 -3.97 -28.19
C GLN A 241 6.76 -5.14 -27.37
N GLN A 242 7.08 -6.39 -27.75
CA GLN A 242 6.67 -7.58 -27.00
C GLN A 242 7.61 -7.87 -25.82
N ASP A 243 8.74 -7.20 -25.73
CA ASP A 243 9.72 -7.34 -24.64
C ASP A 243 9.53 -6.26 -23.56
N ILE A 244 8.70 -5.27 -23.82
CA ILE A 244 8.31 -4.15 -22.96
C ILE A 244 6.85 -4.32 -22.55
#